data_7456869e80a593b2fe752d5b1c3b614e
#
_entry.id   7456869e80a593b2fe752d5b1c3b614e
#
_cell.length_a   1.000
_cell.length_b   1.000
_cell.length_c   1.000
_cell.angle_alpha   90.00
_cell.angle_beta   90.00
_cell.angle_gamma   90.00
#
_symmetry.space_group_name_H-M   'P 1'
#
loop_
_entity.id
_entity.type
_entity.pdbx_description
1 polymer ?
#
loop_
_entity_poly.entity_id
_entity_poly.type
_entity_poly.pdbx_seq_one_letter_code
_entity_poly.pdbx_strand_id
1 'polypeptide(L)'
;MKKITPTLITLIALSGLSLADHHSKSLFNGKDLTGWQDRNGKASKWEVVDGTIQGQKKTGDIWSKERFGDFVLSLEFKTTGNSGIFFRTDNPKSPVQTGIEVQVEKPNGPNKHSVGALYDLVPPKKNNATTGWNKIKITAKDNMITVEMNGEVINGMDLNKWTEPNKNPDGSKNKYKTPLKDFKR
;
A
#
# COMPACT_ATOMS: atom_id res chain seq x y z
N MET A 1 -2.38 -17.77 54.44
CA MET A 1 -2.70 -18.38 53.11
C MET A 1 -3.81 -17.58 52.46
N LYS A 2 -3.50 -16.76 51.48
CA LYS A 2 -4.49 -15.94 50.76
C LYS A 2 -5.02 -16.77 49.56
N LYS A 3 -6.33 -17.03 49.55
CA LYS A 3 -7.02 -17.68 48.45
C LYS A 3 -7.13 -16.71 47.27
N ILE A 4 -6.58 -17.08 46.12
CA ILE A 4 -6.72 -16.38 44.87
C ILE A 4 -7.94 -16.94 44.14
N THR A 5 -8.96 -16.12 43.95
CA THR A 5 -10.17 -16.43 43.21
C THR A 5 -9.87 -16.19 41.72
N PRO A 6 -10.11 -17.14 40.82
CA PRO A 6 -9.91 -16.88 39.40
C PRO A 6 -11.03 -16.02 38.82
N THR A 7 -10.68 -14.91 38.20
CA THR A 7 -11.60 -14.05 37.47
C THR A 7 -11.98 -14.74 36.16
N LEU A 8 -13.25 -15.09 36.02
CA LEU A 8 -13.85 -15.67 34.83
C LEU A 8 -13.97 -14.57 33.76
N ILE A 9 -13.15 -14.61 32.69
CA ILE A 9 -13.31 -13.72 31.54
C ILE A 9 -14.33 -14.36 30.60
N THR A 10 -15.54 -13.80 30.57
CA THR A 10 -16.58 -14.21 29.60
C THR A 10 -16.25 -13.59 28.24
N LEU A 11 -15.83 -14.43 27.29
CA LEU A 11 -15.65 -14.04 25.89
C LEU A 11 -17.04 -14.02 25.24
N ILE A 12 -17.61 -12.83 25.02
CA ILE A 12 -18.82 -12.67 24.20
C ILE A 12 -18.40 -12.75 22.74
N ALA A 13 -18.65 -13.88 22.10
CA ALA A 13 -18.57 -14.01 20.67
C ALA A 13 -19.75 -13.27 20.04
N LEU A 14 -19.52 -12.05 19.55
CA LEU A 14 -20.48 -11.36 18.71
C LEU A 14 -20.48 -12.09 17.35
N SER A 15 -21.52 -12.87 17.09
CA SER A 15 -21.84 -13.40 15.76
C SER A 15 -22.30 -12.27 14.86
N GLY A 16 -21.33 -11.52 14.30
CA GLY A 16 -21.57 -10.54 13.24
C GLY A 16 -21.84 -11.29 11.94
N LEU A 17 -22.92 -10.91 11.26
CA LEU A 17 -23.30 -11.43 9.94
C LEU A 17 -22.08 -11.42 9.00
N SER A 18 -21.77 -12.59 8.48
CA SER A 18 -20.79 -12.81 7.42
C SER A 18 -21.23 -12.08 6.15
N LEU A 19 -20.65 -10.93 5.90
CA LEU A 19 -20.62 -10.35 4.55
C LEU A 19 -19.47 -11.03 3.82
N ALA A 20 -19.82 -11.83 2.83
CA ALA A 20 -19.01 -12.45 1.80
C ALA A 20 -17.58 -12.85 2.25
N ASP A 21 -17.36 -14.13 2.28
CA ASP A 21 -16.08 -14.77 2.53
C ASP A 21 -15.08 -14.36 1.42
N HIS A 22 -14.49 -13.19 1.55
CA HIS A 22 -13.36 -12.77 0.73
C HIS A 22 -12.16 -13.58 1.22
N HIS A 23 -11.89 -14.69 0.55
CA HIS A 23 -10.66 -15.47 0.74
C HIS A 23 -9.45 -14.52 0.59
N SER A 24 -8.96 -14.01 1.71
CA SER A 24 -7.73 -13.23 1.73
C SER A 24 -6.56 -14.19 1.46
N LYS A 25 -5.76 -13.86 0.43
CA LYS A 25 -4.56 -14.60 0.09
C LYS A 25 -3.35 -13.91 0.68
N SER A 26 -2.56 -14.63 1.47
CA SER A 26 -1.26 -14.10 1.90
C SER A 26 -0.29 -14.04 0.71
N LEU A 27 0.28 -12.86 0.46
CA LEU A 27 1.31 -12.66 -0.56
C LEU A 27 2.71 -13.01 -0.05
N PHE A 28 2.88 -13.10 1.26
CA PHE A 28 4.15 -13.43 1.90
C PHE A 28 3.95 -14.61 2.85
N ASN A 29 4.84 -15.60 2.76
CA ASN A 29 4.74 -16.83 3.56
C ASN A 29 5.45 -16.75 4.93
N GLY A 30 6.06 -15.58 5.24
CA GLY A 30 6.81 -15.36 6.49
C GLY A 30 8.20 -15.99 6.54
N LYS A 31 8.64 -16.69 5.47
CA LYS A 31 9.88 -17.49 5.48
C LYS A 31 10.88 -17.08 4.40
N ASP A 32 10.41 -16.83 3.18
CA ASP A 32 11.25 -16.55 2.03
C ASP A 32 10.52 -15.66 1.01
N LEU A 33 11.22 -15.28 -0.05
CA LEU A 33 10.69 -14.47 -1.13
C LEU A 33 10.02 -15.29 -2.26
N THR A 34 9.53 -16.48 -1.98
CA THR A 34 8.71 -17.24 -2.93
C THR A 34 7.49 -16.40 -3.32
N GLY A 35 7.25 -16.24 -4.63
CA GLY A 35 6.19 -15.36 -5.14
C GLY A 35 6.64 -13.92 -5.42
N TRP A 36 7.90 -13.58 -5.14
CA TRP A 36 8.47 -12.25 -5.35
C TRP A 36 9.67 -12.27 -6.31
N GLN A 37 9.95 -11.14 -6.93
CA GLN A 37 11.04 -10.97 -7.91
C GLN A 37 11.49 -9.50 -7.97
N ASP A 38 12.62 -9.24 -8.62
CA ASP A 38 13.01 -7.88 -8.99
C ASP A 38 12.25 -7.39 -10.26
N ARG A 39 12.46 -6.15 -10.65
CA ARG A 39 11.84 -5.54 -11.86
C ARG A 39 12.21 -6.23 -13.17
N ASN A 40 13.20 -7.11 -13.19
CA ASN A 40 13.66 -7.85 -14.35
C ASN A 40 13.21 -9.32 -14.32
N GLY A 41 12.39 -9.72 -13.36
CA GLY A 41 11.92 -11.09 -13.17
C GLY A 41 12.96 -12.02 -12.53
N LYS A 42 14.03 -11.48 -11.96
CA LYS A 42 15.09 -12.23 -11.27
C LYS A 42 14.85 -12.25 -9.76
N ALA A 43 15.64 -13.03 -9.04
CA ALA A 43 15.65 -13.02 -7.59
C ALA A 43 15.89 -11.60 -7.06
N SER A 44 15.04 -11.18 -6.12
CA SER A 44 15.15 -9.88 -5.47
C SER A 44 16.38 -9.86 -4.54
N LYS A 45 16.94 -8.67 -4.33
CA LYS A 45 18.00 -8.42 -3.34
C LYS A 45 17.46 -8.06 -1.95
N TRP A 46 16.13 -8.06 -1.80
CA TRP A 46 15.50 -7.92 -0.49
C TRP A 46 15.72 -9.21 0.31
N GLU A 47 15.65 -9.13 1.61
CA GLU A 47 15.92 -10.24 2.52
C GLU A 47 14.69 -10.50 3.41
N VAL A 48 14.59 -11.70 3.94
CA VAL A 48 13.61 -12.01 4.99
C VAL A 48 14.36 -12.14 6.31
N VAL A 49 14.03 -11.28 7.25
CA VAL A 49 14.60 -11.24 8.59
C VAL A 49 13.47 -11.18 9.60
N ASP A 50 13.48 -12.09 10.57
CA ASP A 50 12.45 -12.18 11.63
C ASP A 50 11.01 -12.16 11.09
N GLY A 51 10.76 -12.91 10.01
CA GLY A 51 9.44 -13.00 9.39
C GLY A 51 8.98 -11.71 8.67
N THR A 52 9.89 -10.78 8.39
CA THR A 52 9.60 -9.54 7.67
C THR A 52 10.45 -9.41 6.40
N ILE A 53 9.86 -8.84 5.35
CA ILE A 53 10.60 -8.50 4.13
C ILE A 53 11.34 -7.19 4.37
N GLN A 54 12.66 -7.20 4.26
CA GLN A 54 13.51 -6.04 4.52
C GLN A 54 14.30 -5.63 3.29
N GLY A 55 14.21 -4.34 2.96
CA GLY A 55 15.03 -3.70 1.94
C GLY A 55 16.00 -2.70 2.57
N GLN A 56 17.19 -2.57 1.97
CA GLN A 56 18.19 -1.61 2.35
C GLN A 56 18.47 -0.64 1.22
N LYS A 57 19.26 0.39 1.48
CA LYS A 57 19.70 1.32 0.44
C LYS A 57 20.32 0.54 -0.74
N LYS A 58 19.82 0.79 -1.97
CA LYS A 58 20.27 0.15 -3.20
C LYS A 58 19.79 -1.30 -3.44
N THR A 59 18.89 -1.85 -2.65
CA THR A 59 18.29 -3.18 -2.96
C THR A 59 17.40 -3.16 -4.21
N GLY A 60 16.95 -1.98 -4.63
CA GLY A 60 16.00 -1.83 -5.73
C GLY A 60 14.57 -2.17 -5.30
N ASP A 61 13.73 -2.47 -6.26
CA ASP A 61 12.33 -2.78 -6.03
C ASP A 61 12.11 -4.28 -5.83
N ILE A 62 11.03 -4.61 -5.14
CA ILE A 62 10.50 -5.98 -5.06
C ILE A 62 9.08 -6.00 -5.64
N TRP A 63 8.78 -7.01 -6.44
CA TRP A 63 7.51 -7.15 -7.15
C TRP A 63 6.90 -8.52 -6.91
N SER A 64 5.57 -8.58 -6.76
CA SER A 64 4.87 -9.85 -6.82
C SER A 64 4.98 -10.45 -8.21
N LYS A 65 5.19 -11.78 -8.30
CA LYS A 65 5.13 -12.51 -9.58
C LYS A 65 3.70 -12.56 -10.11
N GLU A 66 2.75 -12.64 -9.20
CA GLU A 66 1.33 -12.64 -9.51
C GLU A 66 0.86 -11.21 -9.81
N ARG A 67 -0.05 -11.10 -10.75
CA ARG A 67 -0.68 -9.85 -11.18
C ARG A 67 -2.12 -9.80 -10.67
N PHE A 68 -2.56 -8.61 -10.32
CA PHE A 68 -3.88 -8.36 -9.77
C PHE A 68 -4.55 -7.24 -10.56
N GLY A 69 -5.84 -7.42 -10.86
CA GLY A 69 -6.70 -6.38 -11.39
C GLY A 69 -7.23 -5.48 -10.27
N ASP A 70 -8.49 -5.64 -9.94
CA ASP A 70 -9.05 -5.03 -8.72
C ASP A 70 -8.57 -5.81 -7.49
N PHE A 71 -8.23 -5.09 -6.42
CA PHE A 71 -7.70 -5.72 -5.22
C PHE A 71 -7.96 -4.89 -3.95
N VAL A 72 -7.84 -5.57 -2.83
CA VAL A 72 -7.63 -4.97 -1.51
C VAL A 72 -6.30 -5.50 -0.99
N LEU A 73 -5.30 -4.64 -0.87
CA LEU A 73 -4.00 -4.96 -0.31
C LEU A 73 -3.92 -4.43 1.13
N SER A 74 -3.60 -5.30 2.07
CA SER A 74 -3.30 -4.92 3.46
C SER A 74 -1.88 -5.36 3.80
N LEU A 75 -1.10 -4.44 4.38
CA LEU A 75 0.24 -4.74 4.87
C LEU A 75 0.62 -3.82 6.04
N GLU A 76 1.68 -4.17 6.71
CA GLU A 76 2.33 -3.30 7.69
C GLU A 76 3.70 -2.88 7.17
N PHE A 77 4.09 -1.66 7.47
CA PHE A 77 5.42 -1.15 7.15
C PHE A 77 6.03 -0.36 8.30
N LYS A 78 7.36 -0.37 8.34
CA LYS A 78 8.18 0.50 9.18
C LYS A 78 9.34 0.99 8.35
N THR A 79 9.59 2.29 8.32
CA THR A 79 10.67 2.88 7.53
C THR A 79 11.27 4.11 8.20
N THR A 80 12.55 4.34 7.93
CA THR A 80 13.26 5.58 8.28
C THR A 80 13.58 6.42 7.04
N GLY A 81 13.25 5.91 5.85
CA GLY A 81 13.57 6.52 4.56
C GLY A 81 12.37 6.58 3.62
N ASN A 82 12.67 6.96 2.38
CA ASN A 82 11.71 7.04 1.30
C ASN A 82 11.52 5.67 0.65
N SER A 83 10.26 5.29 0.41
CA SER A 83 9.82 4.08 -0.28
C SER A 83 8.42 4.32 -0.87
N GLY A 84 7.84 3.31 -1.54
CA GLY A 84 6.50 3.41 -2.09
C GLY A 84 5.91 2.04 -2.43
N ILE A 85 4.59 1.99 -2.52
CA ILE A 85 3.83 0.83 -2.97
C ILE A 85 3.27 1.16 -4.34
N PHE A 86 3.81 0.51 -5.38
CA PHE A 86 3.37 0.68 -6.76
C PHE A 86 2.35 -0.38 -7.15
N PHE A 87 1.34 0.04 -7.90
CA PHE A 87 0.32 -0.83 -8.46
C PHE A 87 -0.21 -0.27 -9.79
N ARG A 88 -1.02 -1.07 -10.50
CA ARG A 88 -1.58 -0.73 -11.81
C ARG A 88 -0.52 -0.30 -12.83
N THR A 89 0.64 -0.97 -12.82
CA THR A 89 1.69 -0.79 -13.80
C THR A 89 1.83 -2.02 -14.68
N ASP A 90 1.98 -1.82 -15.97
CA ASP A 90 2.35 -2.86 -16.93
C ASP A 90 3.87 -2.88 -17.22
N ASN A 91 4.60 -1.90 -16.67
CA ASN A 91 6.04 -1.77 -16.84
C ASN A 91 6.81 -1.57 -15.54
N PRO A 92 7.20 -2.65 -14.85
CA PRO A 92 7.99 -2.57 -13.62
C PRO A 92 9.34 -1.85 -13.76
N LYS A 93 9.85 -1.67 -15.00
CA LYS A 93 11.09 -0.91 -15.23
C LYS A 93 10.89 0.60 -15.22
N SER A 94 9.64 1.06 -15.35
CA SER A 94 9.28 2.48 -15.29
C SER A 94 8.03 2.74 -14.43
N PRO A 95 7.96 2.21 -13.20
CA PRO A 95 6.75 2.24 -12.39
C PRO A 95 6.30 3.67 -12.07
N VAL A 96 7.24 4.59 -11.94
CA VAL A 96 6.98 6.02 -11.65
C VAL A 96 6.15 6.70 -12.73
N GLN A 97 6.19 6.21 -13.97
CA GLN A 97 5.45 6.78 -15.10
C GLN A 97 4.23 5.95 -15.49
N THR A 98 4.24 4.65 -15.21
CA THR A 98 3.23 3.72 -15.70
C THR A 98 2.36 3.12 -14.60
N GLY A 99 2.64 3.42 -13.35
CA GLY A 99 1.92 2.93 -12.19
C GLY A 99 1.50 4.05 -11.25
N ILE A 100 0.66 3.70 -10.30
CA ILE A 100 0.25 4.58 -9.21
C ILE A 100 1.05 4.19 -7.98
N GLU A 101 1.52 5.20 -7.24
CA GLU A 101 2.33 5.01 -6.05
C GLU A 101 1.59 5.53 -4.82
N VAL A 102 1.47 4.70 -3.79
CA VAL A 102 1.20 5.16 -2.43
C VAL A 102 2.52 5.36 -1.72
N GLN A 103 2.79 6.59 -1.33
CA GLN A 103 4.03 6.97 -0.68
C GLN A 103 4.20 6.29 0.68
N VAL A 104 5.37 5.69 0.89
CA VAL A 104 5.82 5.13 2.16
C VAL A 104 7.07 5.89 2.61
N GLU A 105 6.95 6.62 3.71
CA GLU A 105 8.03 7.44 4.25
C GLU A 105 7.87 7.58 5.77
N LYS A 106 8.89 8.12 6.44
CA LYS A 106 8.76 8.59 7.82
C LYS A 106 7.63 9.62 7.94
N PRO A 107 6.98 9.75 9.11
CA PRO A 107 5.93 10.74 9.32
C PRO A 107 6.38 12.15 8.91
N ASN A 108 5.59 12.80 8.06
CA ASN A 108 5.82 14.16 7.58
C ASN A 108 4.48 14.87 7.32
N GLY A 109 4.50 16.18 7.11
CA GLY A 109 3.28 16.97 6.90
C GLY A 109 2.52 16.57 5.63
N PRO A 110 1.19 16.80 5.56
CA PRO A 110 0.37 16.40 4.42
C PRO A 110 0.68 17.25 3.18
N ASN A 111 1.31 16.63 2.20
CA ASN A 111 1.53 17.17 0.86
C ASN A 111 1.53 16.01 -0.15
N LYS A 112 1.68 16.29 -1.45
CA LYS A 112 1.65 15.27 -2.52
C LYS A 112 2.79 14.24 -2.47
N HIS A 113 3.77 14.42 -1.59
CA HIS A 113 4.93 13.55 -1.43
C HIS A 113 5.04 12.98 -0.01
N SER A 114 4.06 13.23 0.84
CA SER A 114 4.02 12.72 2.21
C SER A 114 3.60 11.26 2.27
N VAL A 115 3.91 10.59 3.38
CA VAL A 115 3.42 9.25 3.67
C VAL A 115 1.89 9.16 3.50
N GLY A 116 1.42 8.14 2.77
CA GLY A 116 0.00 7.96 2.43
C GLY A 116 -0.51 8.83 1.28
N ALA A 117 0.32 9.69 0.68
CA ALA A 117 -0.05 10.39 -0.55
C ALA A 117 -0.22 9.39 -1.72
N LEU A 118 -1.16 9.67 -2.60
CA LEU A 118 -1.10 9.19 -3.98
C LEU A 118 -0.09 10.09 -4.68
N TYR A 119 1.14 9.60 -4.80
CA TYR A 119 2.35 10.40 -5.05
C TYR A 119 2.22 11.29 -6.27
N ASP A 120 2.50 12.59 -6.07
CA ASP A 120 2.40 13.67 -7.05
C ASP A 120 0.96 13.99 -7.54
N LEU A 121 -0.05 13.29 -7.00
CA LEU A 121 -1.45 13.40 -7.39
C LEU A 121 -2.31 14.02 -6.28
N VAL A 122 -2.51 13.27 -5.19
CA VAL A 122 -3.43 13.67 -4.10
C VAL A 122 -2.71 13.57 -2.76
N PRO A 123 -2.61 14.68 -2.01
CA PRO A 123 -2.08 14.65 -0.64
C PRO A 123 -3.03 13.88 0.29
N PRO A 124 -2.54 13.25 1.35
CA PRO A 124 -3.42 12.69 2.36
C PRO A 124 -4.16 13.81 3.10
N LYS A 125 -5.38 13.54 3.56
CA LYS A 125 -6.19 14.49 4.34
C LYS A 125 -5.58 14.79 5.71
N LYS A 126 -4.83 13.83 6.26
CA LYS A 126 -4.10 13.92 7.51
C LYS A 126 -2.91 12.97 7.51
N ASN A 127 -1.96 13.21 8.40
CA ASN A 127 -0.90 12.27 8.68
C ASN A 127 -1.15 11.60 10.04
N ASN A 128 -1.45 10.30 10.03
CA ASN A 128 -1.59 9.48 11.23
C ASN A 128 -0.53 8.35 11.28
N ALA A 129 0.51 8.46 10.47
CA ALA A 129 1.65 7.55 10.52
C ALA A 129 2.50 7.79 11.78
N THR A 130 3.14 6.74 12.25
CA THR A 130 4.05 6.74 13.39
C THR A 130 5.47 6.36 12.95
N THR A 131 6.46 6.57 13.81
CA THR A 131 7.83 6.11 13.58
C THR A 131 7.99 4.59 13.77
N GLY A 132 6.98 3.92 14.33
CA GLY A 132 6.89 2.48 14.49
C GLY A 132 6.27 1.78 13.28
N TRP A 133 5.66 0.62 13.53
CA TRP A 133 4.87 -0.10 12.54
C TRP A 133 3.57 0.65 12.22
N ASN A 134 3.26 0.74 10.95
CA ASN A 134 2.03 1.34 10.43
C ASN A 134 1.28 0.31 9.60
N LYS A 135 -0.03 0.22 9.79
CA LYS A 135 -0.93 -0.57 8.94
C LYS A 135 -1.42 0.27 7.79
N ILE A 136 -1.31 -0.25 6.59
CA ILE A 136 -1.88 0.39 5.41
C ILE A 136 -2.78 -0.59 4.66
N LYS A 137 -3.93 -0.08 4.20
CA LYS A 137 -4.84 -0.80 3.32
C LYS A 137 -5.11 0.02 2.08
N ILE A 138 -4.85 -0.56 0.92
CA ILE A 138 -5.10 0.04 -0.39
C ILE A 138 -6.21 -0.74 -1.05
N THR A 139 -7.32 -0.07 -1.36
CA THR A 139 -8.39 -0.61 -2.19
C THR A 139 -8.31 0.02 -3.56
N ALA A 140 -8.12 -0.80 -4.59
CA ALA A 140 -8.20 -0.39 -5.99
C ALA A 140 -9.30 -1.21 -6.66
N LYS A 141 -10.43 -0.57 -6.90
CA LYS A 141 -11.61 -1.20 -7.53
C LYS A 141 -12.11 -0.30 -8.65
N ASP A 142 -12.25 -0.87 -9.83
CA ASP A 142 -12.59 -0.10 -11.03
C ASP A 142 -11.63 1.11 -11.17
N ASN A 143 -12.15 2.32 -11.25
CA ASN A 143 -11.35 3.57 -11.29
C ASN A 143 -11.17 4.22 -9.91
N MET A 144 -11.70 3.62 -8.85
CA MET A 144 -11.61 4.17 -7.50
C MET A 144 -10.42 3.59 -6.75
N ILE A 145 -9.66 4.47 -6.11
CA ILE A 145 -8.57 4.12 -5.21
C ILE A 145 -8.84 4.74 -3.85
N THR A 146 -8.66 3.95 -2.80
CA THR A 146 -8.76 4.40 -1.41
C THR A 146 -7.54 3.94 -0.63
N VAL A 147 -7.00 4.80 0.20
CA VAL A 147 -5.89 4.50 1.12
C VAL A 147 -6.36 4.70 2.56
N GLU A 148 -6.29 3.63 3.33
CA GLU A 148 -6.52 3.63 4.76
C GLU A 148 -5.18 3.42 5.47
N MET A 149 -4.89 4.22 6.51
CA MET A 149 -3.70 4.08 7.32
C MET A 149 -4.09 4.08 8.79
N ASN A 150 -3.58 3.10 9.53
CA ASN A 150 -3.85 2.92 10.96
C ASN A 150 -5.35 2.96 11.32
N GLY A 151 -6.19 2.33 10.47
CA GLY A 151 -7.64 2.21 10.66
C GLY A 151 -8.47 3.39 10.14
N GLU A 152 -7.86 4.39 9.52
CA GLU A 152 -8.57 5.57 9.02
C GLU A 152 -8.34 5.79 7.53
N VAL A 153 -9.40 6.13 6.80
CA VAL A 153 -9.31 6.54 5.39
C VAL A 153 -8.68 7.93 5.31
N ILE A 154 -7.45 7.97 4.83
CA ILE A 154 -6.66 9.21 4.73
C ILE A 154 -6.59 9.76 3.31
N ASN A 155 -6.84 8.95 2.29
CA ASN A 155 -6.72 9.37 0.90
C ASN A 155 -7.67 8.59 -0.02
N GLY A 156 -7.92 9.14 -1.20
CA GLY A 156 -8.66 8.47 -2.26
C GLY A 156 -8.75 9.32 -3.51
N MET A 157 -8.92 8.65 -4.65
CA MET A 157 -9.08 9.31 -5.94
C MET A 157 -9.96 8.49 -6.88
N ASP A 158 -10.58 9.20 -7.82
CA ASP A 158 -11.27 8.62 -8.98
C ASP A 158 -10.41 8.92 -10.22
N LEU A 159 -9.80 7.89 -10.81
CA LEU A 159 -8.91 8.02 -11.97
C LEU A 159 -9.58 8.71 -13.15
N ASN A 160 -10.91 8.59 -13.31
CA ASN A 160 -11.64 9.24 -14.38
C ASN A 160 -11.54 10.77 -14.38
N LYS A 161 -11.15 11.36 -13.24
CA LYS A 161 -10.93 12.81 -13.14
C LYS A 161 -9.60 13.28 -13.73
N TRP A 162 -8.65 12.36 -13.96
CA TRP A 162 -7.34 12.66 -14.54
C TRP A 162 -7.34 12.38 -16.05
N THR A 163 -7.92 13.30 -16.80
CA THR A 163 -8.19 13.16 -18.25
C THR A 163 -7.10 13.71 -19.15
N GLU A 164 -6.16 14.47 -18.59
CA GLU A 164 -5.09 15.13 -19.32
C GLU A 164 -3.70 14.68 -18.83
N PRO A 165 -2.72 14.51 -19.73
CA PRO A 165 -1.34 14.22 -19.33
C PRO A 165 -0.73 15.43 -18.59
N ASN A 166 0.15 15.16 -17.65
CA ASN A 166 0.90 16.13 -16.83
C ASN A 166 0.03 17.11 -16.04
N LYS A 167 -1.27 16.84 -15.85
CA LYS A 167 -2.20 17.78 -15.22
C LYS A 167 -3.10 17.06 -14.21
N ASN A 168 -3.23 17.66 -13.04
CA ASN A 168 -4.19 17.25 -12.01
C ASN A 168 -5.54 17.93 -12.27
N PRO A 169 -6.66 17.44 -11.72
CA PRO A 169 -7.98 18.05 -11.88
C PRO A 169 -8.07 19.49 -11.38
N ASP A 170 -7.23 19.88 -10.44
CA ASP A 170 -7.10 21.25 -9.92
C ASP A 170 -6.26 22.20 -10.82
N GLY A 171 -5.80 21.69 -11.98
CA GLY A 171 -4.95 22.41 -12.92
C GLY A 171 -3.46 22.37 -12.58
N SER A 172 -3.06 21.90 -11.41
CA SER A 172 -1.65 21.77 -11.04
C SER A 172 -0.95 20.68 -11.86
N LYS A 173 0.37 20.80 -12.03
CA LYS A 173 1.17 19.80 -12.77
C LYS A 173 1.34 18.51 -11.98
N ASN A 174 1.42 17.40 -12.72
CA ASN A 174 1.89 16.10 -12.22
C ASN A 174 2.92 15.50 -13.19
N LYS A 175 3.56 14.39 -12.76
CA LYS A 175 4.64 13.72 -13.51
C LYS A 175 4.18 12.84 -14.67
N TYR A 176 2.89 12.50 -14.77
CA TYR A 176 2.40 11.47 -15.68
C TYR A 176 2.18 11.99 -17.10
N LYS A 177 2.84 11.34 -18.05
CA LYS A 177 2.76 11.67 -19.49
C LYS A 177 1.52 11.08 -20.18
N THR A 178 0.75 10.27 -19.47
CA THR A 178 -0.48 9.62 -19.94
C THR A 178 -1.61 9.97 -18.98
N PRO A 179 -2.84 10.22 -19.44
CA PRO A 179 -3.99 10.40 -18.56
C PRO A 179 -4.18 9.19 -17.66
N LEU A 180 -4.43 9.40 -16.36
CA LEU A 180 -4.56 8.27 -15.43
C LEU A 180 -5.83 7.47 -15.63
N LYS A 181 -6.88 8.05 -16.22
CA LYS A 181 -8.09 7.31 -16.64
C LYS A 181 -7.78 6.14 -17.59
N ASP A 182 -6.64 6.20 -18.29
CA ASP A 182 -6.21 5.20 -19.26
C ASP A 182 -5.25 4.15 -18.64
N PHE A 183 -4.94 4.27 -17.35
CA PHE A 183 -4.10 3.28 -16.66
C PHE A 183 -4.83 1.96 -16.56
N LYS A 184 -4.21 0.91 -17.08
CA LYS A 184 -4.77 -0.45 -17.10
C LYS A 184 -4.91 -1.02 -15.68
N ARG A 185 -5.90 -1.86 -15.55
CA ARG A 185 -6.20 -2.64 -14.34
C ARG A 185 -5.49 -3.97 -14.36
#